data_962ca1713869b0f93be84a00a6ec76cf
#
_entry.id   962ca1713869b0f93be84a00a6ec76cf
#
_cell.length_a   1.000
_cell.length_b   1.000
_cell.length_c   1.000
_cell.angle_alpha   90.00
_cell.angle_beta   90.00
_cell.angle_gamma   90.00
#
_symmetry.space_group_name_H-M   'P 1'
#
loop_
_entity.id
_entity.type
_entity.pdbx_description
1 polymer ?
#
loop_
_entity_poly.entity_id
_entity_poly.type
_entity_poly.pdbx_seq_one_letter_code
_entity_poly.pdbx_strand_id
1 'polypeptide(L)'
;MKPSADCFRPRYASPLSCGAVSEKGMICKKMNKEFFEALDMLEKEKGIPKGEMMEKVENALLAAFRKETNGNENVRIKLDPEKSDVKMYVQLTVVEEVTDPKTEISLEDARLHKKKIALGDIYEVELKTKNFGRIAAQTAKQVIIQAIREAERGMMIREYEEKKESIVSAVVTLIDPNTGNATLEIGKNEMVLFRNEQLPNETLRVGDHIKVLITDIRHNTRGPSVMLSRTHPALIKRLFELEIPEISEGIVEIKSIAREAGSRTKIAVLSNDPAVDPIGACIGPRGSRKNSVASEVGGEKIDIIPYKEDPAEYISAALAPATVLSVEKLPDSDRSFRVIVADDQLSLAIGREGQNARLAAKLTGFKIDIKGDRSLRGDEQTAGAGAEDAAE
;
A
#
# COMPACT_ATOMS: atom_id res chain seq x y z
N MET A 1 -11.36 -15.47 78.78
CA MET A 1 -11.72 -14.39 77.83
C MET A 1 -11.46 -14.91 76.42
N LYS A 2 -12.53 -15.28 75.74
CA LYS A 2 -12.49 -15.68 74.31
C LYS A 2 -12.78 -14.45 73.47
N PRO A 3 -12.07 -14.17 72.36
CA PRO A 3 -12.53 -13.17 71.39
C PRO A 3 -13.49 -13.82 70.41
N SER A 4 -14.57 -13.14 70.18
CA SER A 4 -15.68 -13.44 69.29
C SER A 4 -15.22 -13.40 67.83
N ALA A 5 -15.53 -14.48 67.09
CA ALA A 5 -15.43 -14.53 65.65
C ALA A 5 -16.60 -13.77 65.03
N ASP A 6 -16.35 -12.56 64.57
CA ASP A 6 -17.26 -11.87 63.66
C ASP A 6 -17.11 -12.42 62.26
N CYS A 7 -18.09 -13.22 61.86
CA CYS A 7 -18.28 -13.82 60.55
C CYS A 7 -18.55 -12.69 59.53
N PHE A 8 -17.56 -12.38 58.72
CA PHE A 8 -17.73 -11.54 57.52
C PHE A 8 -18.48 -12.36 56.47
N ARG A 9 -19.80 -12.24 56.39
CA ARG A 9 -20.62 -12.81 55.32
C ARG A 9 -20.46 -11.93 54.08
N PRO A 10 -20.05 -12.45 52.91
CA PRO A 10 -20.12 -11.71 51.66
C PRO A 10 -21.61 -11.49 51.32
N ARG A 11 -22.01 -10.26 51.08
CA ARG A 11 -23.34 -9.88 50.59
C ARG A 11 -23.52 -10.31 49.14
N TYR A 12 -23.79 -11.57 48.89
CA TYR A 12 -24.44 -11.99 47.68
C TYR A 12 -25.91 -12.27 48.03
N ALA A 13 -26.75 -11.37 47.53
CA ALA A 13 -28.21 -11.43 47.75
C ALA A 13 -28.78 -12.73 47.19
N SER A 14 -29.54 -13.41 48.01
CA SER A 14 -30.35 -14.59 47.66
C SER A 14 -31.31 -14.31 46.49
N PRO A 15 -31.58 -15.30 45.61
CA PRO A 15 -32.60 -15.18 44.61
C PRO A 15 -33.94 -15.59 45.18
N LEU A 16 -34.89 -14.65 45.31
CA LEU A 16 -36.31 -14.95 45.28
C LEU A 16 -37.11 -13.63 45.28
N SER A 17 -37.53 -13.20 44.09
CA SER A 17 -38.89 -12.76 43.85
C SER A 17 -39.15 -12.72 42.36
N CYS A 18 -39.98 -13.63 41.95
CA CYS A 18 -40.69 -13.62 40.67
C CYS A 18 -41.62 -12.40 40.62
N GLY A 19 -41.56 -11.59 39.56
CA GLY A 19 -42.53 -10.56 39.33
C GLY A 19 -42.00 -9.19 38.98
N ALA A 20 -42.05 -8.87 37.76
CA ALA A 20 -41.98 -7.62 37.01
C ALA A 20 -40.86 -7.65 35.97
N VAL A 21 -41.20 -8.02 34.76
CA VAL A 21 -40.42 -7.72 33.56
C VAL A 21 -40.43 -6.20 33.40
N SER A 22 -39.41 -5.52 33.90
CA SER A 22 -39.29 -4.08 33.83
C SER A 22 -39.01 -3.70 32.34
N GLU A 23 -39.56 -2.56 31.92
CA GLU A 23 -39.33 -1.97 30.58
C GLU A 23 -37.84 -1.94 30.18
N LYS A 24 -36.91 -1.85 31.17
CA LYS A 24 -35.46 -1.92 30.94
C LYS A 24 -34.94 -3.28 30.45
N GLY A 25 -35.59 -4.39 30.85
CA GLY A 25 -35.24 -5.74 30.35
C GLY A 25 -35.67 -5.94 28.89
N MET A 26 -36.75 -5.28 28.48
CA MET A 26 -37.25 -5.33 27.11
C MET A 26 -36.37 -4.52 26.16
N ILE A 27 -35.82 -3.39 26.59
CA ILE A 27 -34.87 -2.56 25.83
C ILE A 27 -33.57 -3.33 25.56
N CYS A 28 -33.04 -4.05 26.57
CA CYS A 28 -31.80 -4.80 26.45
C CYS A 28 -31.97 -6.01 25.48
N LYS A 29 -33.07 -6.74 25.54
CA LYS A 29 -33.37 -7.83 24.62
C LYS A 29 -33.55 -7.35 23.18
N LYS A 30 -34.18 -6.19 22.97
CA LYS A 30 -34.38 -5.60 21.64
C LYS A 30 -33.06 -5.16 21.00
N MET A 31 -32.17 -4.54 21.76
CA MET A 31 -30.83 -4.13 21.30
C MET A 31 -29.95 -5.32 20.92
N ASN A 32 -30.01 -6.41 21.70
CA ASN A 32 -29.23 -7.61 21.39
C ASN A 32 -29.69 -8.24 20.05
N LYS A 33 -31.01 -8.25 19.77
CA LYS A 33 -31.55 -8.79 18.53
C LYS A 33 -31.09 -7.99 17.30
N GLU A 34 -31.19 -6.66 17.36
CA GLU A 34 -30.71 -5.75 16.30
C GLU A 34 -29.21 -5.92 16.02
N PHE A 35 -28.41 -6.20 17.06
CA PHE A 35 -26.99 -6.47 16.93
C PHE A 35 -26.71 -7.76 16.14
N PHE A 36 -27.37 -8.86 16.46
CA PHE A 36 -27.15 -10.13 15.73
C PHE A 36 -27.68 -10.07 14.30
N GLU A 37 -28.82 -9.37 14.06
CA GLU A 37 -29.32 -9.10 12.71
C GLU A 37 -28.33 -8.29 11.88
N ALA A 38 -27.66 -7.29 12.47
CA ALA A 38 -26.61 -6.52 11.80
C ALA A 38 -25.38 -7.39 11.44
N LEU A 39 -25.00 -8.35 12.29
CA LEU A 39 -23.93 -9.30 11.99
C LEU A 39 -24.29 -10.19 10.80
N ASP A 40 -25.53 -10.70 10.75
CA ASP A 40 -26.01 -11.52 9.66
C ASP A 40 -26.08 -10.76 8.31
N MET A 41 -26.42 -9.47 8.35
CA MET A 41 -26.40 -8.60 7.16
C MET A 41 -24.97 -8.37 6.67
N LEU A 42 -24.04 -8.14 7.58
CA LEU A 42 -22.63 -7.91 7.23
C LEU A 42 -21.96 -9.15 6.64
N GLU A 43 -22.29 -10.34 7.11
CA GLU A 43 -21.81 -11.59 6.52
C GLU A 43 -22.33 -11.72 5.07
N LYS A 44 -23.61 -11.42 4.82
CA LYS A 44 -24.22 -11.52 3.49
C LYS A 44 -23.74 -10.43 2.51
N GLU A 45 -23.62 -9.19 2.97
CA GLU A 45 -23.30 -8.04 2.10
C GLU A 45 -21.79 -7.82 1.91
N LYS A 46 -21.00 -8.08 2.96
CA LYS A 46 -19.56 -7.77 2.98
C LYS A 46 -18.68 -9.01 3.04
N GLY A 47 -19.25 -10.22 3.14
CA GLY A 47 -18.51 -11.48 3.19
C GLY A 47 -17.63 -11.64 4.44
N ILE A 48 -17.93 -10.92 5.54
CA ILE A 48 -17.16 -11.01 6.78
C ILE A 48 -17.70 -12.18 7.60
N PRO A 49 -16.88 -13.20 7.95
CA PRO A 49 -17.34 -14.33 8.73
C PRO A 49 -17.89 -13.91 10.09
N LYS A 50 -19.14 -14.30 10.39
CA LYS A 50 -19.81 -13.98 11.66
C LYS A 50 -18.98 -14.40 12.89
N GLY A 51 -18.30 -15.56 12.82
CA GLY A 51 -17.47 -16.06 13.89
C GLY A 51 -16.33 -15.12 14.27
N GLU A 52 -15.63 -14.59 13.27
CA GLU A 52 -14.52 -13.65 13.48
C GLU A 52 -15.00 -12.32 14.11
N MET A 53 -16.17 -11.85 13.69
CA MET A 53 -16.76 -10.64 14.27
C MET A 53 -17.21 -10.86 15.72
N MET A 54 -17.77 -12.02 16.02
CA MET A 54 -18.16 -12.37 17.40
C MET A 54 -16.94 -12.41 18.33
N GLU A 55 -15.84 -13.01 17.90
CA GLU A 55 -14.59 -13.06 18.66
C GLU A 55 -14.02 -11.65 18.92
N LYS A 56 -14.00 -10.79 17.90
CA LYS A 56 -13.56 -9.39 18.04
C LYS A 56 -14.44 -8.62 19.04
N VAL A 57 -15.76 -8.84 19.01
CA VAL A 57 -16.71 -8.21 19.93
C VAL A 57 -16.51 -8.75 21.35
N GLU A 58 -16.34 -10.06 21.55
CA GLU A 58 -16.06 -10.66 22.86
C GLU A 58 -14.80 -10.06 23.48
N ASN A 59 -13.71 -10.00 22.71
CA ASN A 59 -12.44 -9.42 23.16
C ASN A 59 -12.55 -7.94 23.52
N ALA A 60 -13.26 -7.16 22.72
CA ALA A 60 -13.47 -5.73 23.00
C ALA A 60 -14.35 -5.49 24.22
N LEU A 61 -15.38 -6.32 24.43
CA LEU A 61 -16.23 -6.26 25.61
C LEU A 61 -15.44 -6.63 26.87
N LEU A 62 -14.59 -7.66 26.80
CA LEU A 62 -13.69 -8.02 27.90
C LEU A 62 -12.75 -6.86 28.26
N ALA A 63 -12.15 -6.21 27.25
CA ALA A 63 -11.27 -5.07 27.47
C ALA A 63 -12.00 -3.86 28.09
N ALA A 64 -13.21 -3.56 27.63
CA ALA A 64 -14.04 -2.50 28.18
C ALA A 64 -14.45 -2.77 29.64
N PHE A 65 -14.79 -4.02 29.93
CA PHE A 65 -15.18 -4.42 31.28
C PHE A 65 -14.00 -4.39 32.25
N ARG A 66 -12.83 -4.89 31.87
CA ARG A 66 -11.60 -4.83 32.68
C ARG A 66 -11.25 -3.39 33.09
N LYS A 67 -11.45 -2.45 32.16
CA LYS A 67 -11.21 -1.03 32.41
C LYS A 67 -12.18 -0.44 33.46
N GLU A 68 -13.42 -0.92 33.52
CA GLU A 68 -14.46 -0.41 34.43
C GLU A 68 -14.40 -1.07 35.81
N THR A 69 -13.94 -2.32 35.91
CA THR A 69 -13.91 -3.10 37.15
C THR A 69 -12.57 -3.11 37.88
N ASN A 70 -11.65 -2.20 37.55
CA ASN A 70 -10.32 -2.09 38.18
C ASN A 70 -9.51 -3.41 38.19
N GLY A 71 -9.58 -4.20 37.11
CA GLY A 71 -8.63 -5.26 36.91
C GLY A 71 -9.05 -6.68 37.29
N ASN A 72 -10.33 -7.01 37.41
CA ASN A 72 -10.77 -8.41 37.54
C ASN A 72 -10.45 -9.14 36.21
N GLU A 73 -9.41 -9.98 36.22
CA GLU A 73 -8.94 -10.68 35.04
C GLU A 73 -9.75 -11.94 34.66
N ASN A 74 -10.50 -12.49 35.62
CA ASN A 74 -11.21 -13.76 35.48
C ASN A 74 -12.66 -13.62 34.97
N VAL A 75 -12.86 -12.77 33.96
CA VAL A 75 -14.18 -12.60 33.35
C VAL A 75 -14.21 -13.19 31.96
N ARG A 76 -15.25 -13.95 31.66
CA ARG A 76 -15.56 -14.48 30.33
C ARG A 76 -16.90 -13.93 29.86
N ILE A 77 -16.94 -13.49 28.61
CA ILE A 77 -18.17 -13.08 27.93
C ILE A 77 -18.53 -14.17 26.94
N LYS A 78 -19.80 -14.53 26.87
CA LYS A 78 -20.34 -15.49 25.92
C LYS A 78 -21.45 -14.85 25.12
N LEU A 79 -21.26 -14.79 23.81
CA LEU A 79 -22.27 -14.39 22.85
C LEU A 79 -23.04 -15.62 22.40
N ASP A 80 -24.36 -15.63 22.57
CA ASP A 80 -25.25 -16.71 22.13
C ASP A 80 -26.08 -16.21 20.93
N PRO A 81 -25.70 -16.56 19.70
CA PRO A 81 -26.40 -16.10 18.51
C PRO A 81 -27.81 -16.68 18.37
N GLU A 82 -28.05 -17.90 18.89
CA GLU A 82 -29.37 -18.54 18.79
C GLU A 82 -30.40 -17.87 19.69
N LYS A 83 -29.96 -17.40 20.87
CA LYS A 83 -30.83 -16.72 21.84
C LYS A 83 -30.76 -15.21 21.73
N SER A 84 -29.93 -14.69 20.84
CA SER A 84 -29.63 -13.25 20.71
C SER A 84 -29.32 -12.63 22.08
N ASP A 85 -28.46 -13.30 22.87
CA ASP A 85 -28.16 -12.90 24.24
C ASP A 85 -26.65 -12.77 24.48
N VAL A 86 -26.29 -11.82 25.35
CA VAL A 86 -24.91 -11.55 25.74
C VAL A 86 -24.79 -11.77 27.23
N LYS A 87 -24.02 -12.78 27.64
CA LYS A 87 -23.85 -13.15 29.04
C LYS A 87 -22.41 -12.99 29.50
N MET A 88 -22.26 -12.58 30.70
CA MET A 88 -20.98 -12.40 31.38
C MET A 88 -20.85 -13.33 32.54
N TYR A 89 -19.72 -14.01 32.61
CA TYR A 89 -19.39 -14.96 33.70
C TYR A 89 -18.09 -14.57 34.37
N VAL A 90 -18.05 -14.68 35.72
CA VAL A 90 -16.78 -14.69 36.45
C VAL A 90 -16.36 -16.14 36.57
N GLN A 91 -15.12 -16.43 36.23
CA GLN A 91 -14.50 -17.74 36.38
C GLN A 91 -13.74 -17.75 37.72
N LEU A 92 -14.18 -18.63 38.62
CA LEU A 92 -13.53 -18.87 39.92
C LEU A 92 -12.89 -20.24 39.92
N THR A 93 -11.64 -20.33 40.35
CA THR A 93 -10.95 -21.61 40.51
C THR A 93 -11.36 -22.26 41.80
N VAL A 94 -11.73 -23.54 41.79
CA VAL A 94 -12.12 -24.28 42.97
C VAL A 94 -10.87 -24.75 43.73
N VAL A 95 -10.73 -24.28 44.96
CA VAL A 95 -9.60 -24.55 45.86
C VAL A 95 -10.08 -25.11 47.20
N GLU A 96 -9.18 -25.72 47.98
CA GLU A 96 -9.50 -26.20 49.33
C GLU A 96 -9.58 -25.00 50.30
N GLU A 97 -8.57 -24.11 50.26
CA GLU A 97 -8.54 -22.91 51.06
C GLU A 97 -8.49 -21.67 50.15
N VAL A 98 -9.43 -20.74 50.32
CA VAL A 98 -9.54 -19.53 49.50
C VAL A 98 -8.49 -18.52 49.94
N THR A 99 -7.56 -18.20 49.07
CA THR A 99 -6.53 -17.17 49.28
C THR A 99 -7.00 -15.82 48.76
N ASP A 100 -7.60 -15.78 47.58
CA ASP A 100 -8.19 -14.59 46.96
C ASP A 100 -9.68 -14.81 46.65
N PRO A 101 -10.61 -14.20 47.40
CA PRO A 101 -12.05 -14.33 47.17
C PRO A 101 -12.54 -13.82 45.83
N LYS A 102 -11.69 -13.12 45.06
CA LYS A 102 -12.05 -12.62 43.72
C LYS A 102 -11.82 -13.62 42.62
N THR A 103 -10.88 -14.53 42.82
CA THR A 103 -10.42 -15.49 41.80
C THR A 103 -10.69 -16.94 42.18
N GLU A 104 -10.98 -17.20 43.47
CA GLU A 104 -11.10 -18.54 44.06
C GLU A 104 -12.42 -18.75 44.76
N ILE A 105 -12.89 -19.98 44.78
CA ILE A 105 -14.06 -20.42 45.54
C ILE A 105 -13.73 -21.73 46.27
N SER A 106 -14.26 -21.92 47.48
CA SER A 106 -14.06 -23.17 48.23
C SER A 106 -14.80 -24.33 47.57
N LEU A 107 -14.25 -25.53 47.72
CA LEU A 107 -14.87 -26.73 47.19
C LEU A 107 -16.26 -26.98 47.82
N GLU A 108 -16.44 -26.63 49.09
CA GLU A 108 -17.72 -26.76 49.79
C GLU A 108 -18.79 -25.84 49.20
N ASP A 109 -18.48 -24.57 48.97
CA ASP A 109 -19.39 -23.59 48.38
C ASP A 109 -19.69 -23.91 46.91
N ALA A 110 -18.69 -24.35 46.15
CA ALA A 110 -18.88 -24.77 44.76
C ALA A 110 -19.81 -26.00 44.62
N ARG A 111 -19.74 -26.95 45.54
CA ARG A 111 -20.61 -28.15 45.57
C ARG A 111 -22.06 -27.86 45.95
N LEU A 112 -22.32 -26.75 46.69
CA LEU A 112 -23.70 -26.31 46.97
C LEU A 112 -24.45 -25.95 45.68
N HIS A 113 -23.71 -25.47 44.67
CA HIS A 113 -24.31 -25.04 43.41
C HIS A 113 -24.16 -26.09 42.26
N LYS A 114 -23.08 -26.88 42.28
CA LYS A 114 -22.80 -27.89 41.23
C LYS A 114 -22.26 -29.18 41.85
N LYS A 115 -23.11 -30.20 41.95
CA LYS A 115 -22.83 -31.47 42.66
C LYS A 115 -21.61 -32.27 42.15
N LYS A 116 -21.17 -32.04 40.91
CA LYS A 116 -20.04 -32.78 40.27
C LYS A 116 -18.90 -31.78 39.92
N ILE A 117 -18.34 -31.16 40.94
CA ILE A 117 -17.19 -30.25 40.73
C ILE A 117 -16.01 -30.76 41.57
N ALA A 118 -14.80 -30.73 41.01
CA ALA A 118 -13.57 -31.19 41.62
C ALA A 118 -12.62 -30.01 41.90
N LEU A 119 -11.62 -30.24 42.74
CA LEU A 119 -10.53 -29.28 42.98
C LEU A 119 -9.81 -28.95 41.70
N GLY A 120 -9.55 -27.69 41.45
CA GLY A 120 -8.93 -27.19 40.20
C GLY A 120 -9.89 -26.92 39.08
N ASP A 121 -11.18 -27.31 39.21
CA ASP A 121 -12.19 -26.95 38.18
C ASP A 121 -12.53 -25.47 38.20
N ILE A 122 -13.00 -25.00 37.03
CA ILE A 122 -13.49 -23.61 36.90
C ILE A 122 -14.99 -23.58 37.15
N TYR A 123 -15.36 -22.78 38.14
CA TYR A 123 -16.75 -22.49 38.48
C TYR A 123 -17.17 -21.13 37.87
N GLU A 124 -18.16 -21.13 36.99
CA GLU A 124 -18.65 -19.93 36.30
C GLU A 124 -19.90 -19.37 37.01
N VAL A 125 -19.80 -18.10 37.41
CA VAL A 125 -20.91 -17.37 38.03
C VAL A 125 -21.40 -16.27 37.10
N GLU A 126 -22.69 -16.30 36.73
CA GLU A 126 -23.29 -15.26 35.91
C GLU A 126 -23.38 -13.93 36.65
N LEU A 127 -22.73 -12.88 36.10
CA LEU A 127 -22.77 -11.52 36.61
C LEU A 127 -23.87 -10.71 35.97
N LYS A 128 -24.83 -10.22 36.77
CA LYS A 128 -25.85 -9.27 36.32
C LYS A 128 -25.48 -7.86 36.80
N THR A 129 -24.75 -7.12 35.97
CA THR A 129 -24.43 -5.70 36.28
C THR A 129 -25.45 -4.77 35.63
N LYS A 130 -25.88 -3.72 36.37
CA LYS A 130 -26.91 -2.78 35.91
C LYS A 130 -26.53 -1.98 34.68
N ASN A 131 -25.23 -1.78 34.42
CA ASN A 131 -24.71 -0.97 33.32
C ASN A 131 -24.19 -1.81 32.14
N PHE A 132 -24.07 -3.13 32.29
CA PHE A 132 -23.48 -4.02 31.27
C PHE A 132 -24.14 -3.87 29.89
N GLY A 133 -25.46 -3.84 29.83
CA GLY A 133 -26.17 -3.74 28.53
C GLY A 133 -25.85 -2.46 27.74
N ARG A 134 -25.64 -1.32 28.44
CA ARG A 134 -25.30 -0.05 27.80
C ARG A 134 -23.85 -0.08 27.26
N ILE A 135 -22.91 -0.57 28.07
CA ILE A 135 -21.48 -0.67 27.69
C ILE A 135 -21.33 -1.68 26.57
N ALA A 136 -21.97 -2.83 26.68
CA ALA A 136 -21.97 -3.86 25.64
C ALA A 136 -22.47 -3.32 24.31
N ALA A 137 -23.58 -2.58 24.30
CA ALA A 137 -24.12 -2.01 23.06
C ALA A 137 -23.23 -0.94 22.45
N GLN A 138 -22.64 -0.06 23.24
CA GLN A 138 -21.71 0.96 22.73
C GLN A 138 -20.43 0.34 22.18
N THR A 139 -19.83 -0.60 22.91
CA THR A 139 -18.61 -1.30 22.48
C THR A 139 -18.87 -2.15 21.22
N ALA A 140 -19.95 -2.91 21.19
CA ALA A 140 -20.35 -3.70 20.04
C ALA A 140 -20.54 -2.81 18.80
N LYS A 141 -21.23 -1.68 18.92
CA LYS A 141 -21.40 -0.71 17.83
C LYS A 141 -20.05 -0.20 17.30
N GLN A 142 -19.11 0.15 18.17
CA GLN A 142 -17.79 0.63 17.77
C GLN A 142 -16.99 -0.47 17.04
N VAL A 143 -17.01 -1.71 17.55
CA VAL A 143 -16.32 -2.85 16.96
C VAL A 143 -16.88 -3.17 15.56
N ILE A 144 -18.22 -3.15 15.43
CA ILE A 144 -18.85 -3.35 14.11
C ILE A 144 -18.42 -2.27 13.13
N ILE A 145 -18.50 -1.00 13.51
CA ILE A 145 -18.08 0.11 12.62
C ILE A 145 -16.61 -0.05 12.22
N GLN A 146 -15.76 -0.46 13.15
CA GLN A 146 -14.35 -0.69 12.86
C GLN A 146 -14.16 -1.89 11.94
N ALA A 147 -14.85 -3.01 12.16
CA ALA A 147 -14.79 -4.19 11.32
C ALA A 147 -15.28 -3.91 9.88
N ILE A 148 -16.35 -3.12 9.73
CA ILE A 148 -16.83 -2.67 8.41
C ILE A 148 -15.73 -1.87 7.70
N ARG A 149 -15.12 -0.89 8.38
CA ARG A 149 -14.03 -0.09 7.81
C ARG A 149 -12.81 -0.92 7.44
N GLU A 150 -12.46 -1.90 8.25
CA GLU A 150 -11.36 -2.84 7.96
C GLU A 150 -11.67 -3.71 6.74
N ALA A 151 -12.89 -4.22 6.62
CA ALA A 151 -13.32 -5.01 5.48
C ALA A 151 -13.39 -4.19 4.19
N GLU A 152 -13.94 -2.98 4.23
CA GLU A 152 -13.98 -2.06 3.08
C GLU A 152 -12.56 -1.71 2.61
N ARG A 153 -11.65 -1.45 3.56
CA ARG A 153 -10.23 -1.24 3.26
C ARG A 153 -9.60 -2.49 2.64
N GLY A 154 -9.87 -3.67 3.18
CA GLY A 154 -9.35 -4.93 2.64
C GLY A 154 -9.82 -5.21 1.22
N MET A 155 -11.08 -4.95 0.90
CA MET A 155 -11.61 -5.07 -0.48
C MET A 155 -10.96 -4.06 -1.41
N MET A 156 -10.82 -2.80 -0.97
CA MET A 156 -10.14 -1.76 -1.73
C MET A 156 -8.70 -2.16 -2.05
N ILE A 157 -7.95 -2.71 -1.07
CA ILE A 157 -6.57 -3.16 -1.29
C ILE A 157 -6.52 -4.21 -2.39
N ARG A 158 -7.31 -5.26 -2.31
CA ARG A 158 -7.34 -6.34 -3.32
C ARG A 158 -7.62 -5.79 -4.71
N GLU A 159 -8.60 -4.89 -4.84
CA GLU A 159 -8.91 -4.23 -6.10
C GLU A 159 -7.70 -3.45 -6.66
N TYR A 160 -6.95 -2.76 -5.80
CA TYR A 160 -5.77 -2.00 -6.25
C TYR A 160 -4.51 -2.86 -6.39
N GLU A 161 -4.39 -3.99 -5.68
CA GLU A 161 -3.33 -4.97 -5.90
C GLU A 161 -3.41 -5.58 -7.31
N GLU A 162 -4.63 -5.89 -7.78
CA GLU A 162 -4.85 -6.33 -9.16
C GLU A 162 -4.53 -5.24 -10.19
N LYS A 163 -4.66 -3.97 -9.80
CA LYS A 163 -4.33 -2.80 -10.65
C LYS A 163 -2.92 -2.26 -10.41
N LYS A 164 -2.07 -2.98 -9.67
CA LYS A 164 -0.67 -2.58 -9.48
C LYS A 164 0.03 -2.44 -10.83
N GLU A 165 0.86 -1.40 -10.96
CA GLU A 165 1.51 -1.02 -12.21
C GLU A 165 0.55 -0.67 -13.37
N SER A 166 -0.72 -0.42 -13.11
CA SER A 166 -1.67 0.08 -14.10
C SER A 166 -1.91 1.58 -13.96
N ILE A 167 -2.40 2.17 -15.05
CA ILE A 167 -2.83 3.57 -15.08
C ILE A 167 -4.29 3.65 -14.67
N VAL A 168 -4.59 4.64 -13.86
CA VAL A 168 -5.96 5.02 -13.49
C VAL A 168 -6.19 6.50 -13.79
N SER A 169 -7.40 6.82 -14.23
CA SER A 169 -7.83 8.21 -14.37
C SER A 169 -8.30 8.74 -13.03
N ALA A 170 -7.86 9.92 -12.68
CA ALA A 170 -8.16 10.57 -11.42
C ALA A 170 -8.57 12.03 -11.63
N VAL A 171 -9.38 12.55 -10.71
CA VAL A 171 -9.78 13.96 -10.68
C VAL A 171 -9.15 14.61 -9.46
N VAL A 172 -8.54 15.77 -9.63
CA VAL A 172 -7.96 16.54 -8.51
C VAL A 172 -9.10 17.19 -7.72
N THR A 173 -9.27 16.80 -6.46
CA THR A 173 -10.32 17.33 -5.56
C THR A 173 -9.80 18.42 -4.64
N LEU A 174 -8.58 18.30 -4.16
CA LEU A 174 -7.97 19.24 -3.22
C LEU A 174 -6.46 19.33 -3.45
N ILE A 175 -5.90 20.52 -3.27
CA ILE A 175 -4.45 20.74 -3.21
C ILE A 175 -4.14 21.37 -1.85
N ASP A 176 -3.31 20.71 -1.06
CA ASP A 176 -2.86 21.22 0.23
C ASP A 176 -1.85 22.36 0.01
N PRO A 177 -2.16 23.59 0.41
CA PRO A 177 -1.28 24.73 0.20
C PRO A 177 0.04 24.65 0.98
N ASN A 178 0.08 23.89 2.08
CA ASN A 178 1.26 23.79 2.93
C ASN A 178 2.25 22.73 2.43
N THR A 179 1.75 21.58 2.01
CA THR A 179 2.59 20.45 1.58
C THR A 179 2.71 20.34 0.07
N GLY A 180 1.80 20.97 -0.68
CA GLY A 180 1.69 20.85 -2.14
C GLY A 180 1.19 19.47 -2.60
N ASN A 181 0.73 18.63 -1.69
CA ASN A 181 0.16 17.32 -2.04
C ASN A 181 -1.23 17.53 -2.68
N ALA A 182 -1.54 16.72 -3.68
CA ALA A 182 -2.85 16.73 -4.32
C ALA A 182 -3.68 15.53 -3.84
N THR A 183 -4.92 15.78 -3.44
CA THR A 183 -5.90 14.71 -3.21
C THR A 183 -6.60 14.43 -4.52
N LEU A 184 -6.63 13.17 -4.90
CA LEU A 184 -7.21 12.68 -6.15
C LEU A 184 -8.38 11.77 -5.84
N GLU A 185 -9.48 11.96 -6.56
CA GLU A 185 -10.62 11.05 -6.58
C GLU A 185 -10.43 10.01 -7.68
N ILE A 186 -10.41 8.73 -7.31
CA ILE A 186 -10.31 7.59 -8.21
C ILE A 186 -11.52 6.69 -7.97
N GLY A 187 -12.51 6.79 -8.84
CA GLY A 187 -13.80 6.12 -8.65
C GLY A 187 -14.55 6.65 -7.44
N LYS A 188 -14.58 5.92 -6.33
CA LYS A 188 -15.25 6.31 -5.07
C LYS A 188 -14.25 6.60 -3.94
N ASN A 189 -12.96 6.50 -4.22
CA ASN A 189 -11.91 6.58 -3.21
C ASN A 189 -11.08 7.83 -3.40
N GLU A 190 -10.72 8.45 -2.28
CA GLU A 190 -9.77 9.57 -2.26
C GLU A 190 -8.38 9.05 -1.93
N MET A 191 -7.39 9.50 -2.71
CA MET A 191 -5.98 9.14 -2.56
C MET A 191 -5.08 10.35 -2.67
N VAL A 192 -3.90 10.28 -2.09
CA VAL A 192 -2.96 11.39 -2.08
C VAL A 192 -1.84 11.16 -3.08
N LEU A 193 -1.67 12.09 -4.02
CA LEU A 193 -0.50 12.21 -4.87
C LEU A 193 0.50 13.16 -4.21
N PHE A 194 1.57 12.61 -3.68
CA PHE A 194 2.59 13.39 -3.00
C PHE A 194 3.31 14.35 -3.95
N ARG A 195 3.78 15.48 -3.44
CA ARG A 195 4.45 16.52 -4.24
C ARG A 195 5.67 16.00 -5.02
N ASN A 196 6.45 15.11 -4.44
CA ASN A 196 7.61 14.47 -5.08
C ASN A 196 7.25 13.48 -6.20
N GLU A 197 5.98 13.05 -6.26
CA GLU A 197 5.45 12.16 -7.29
C GLU A 197 4.66 12.93 -8.38
N GLN A 198 4.55 14.25 -8.25
CA GLN A 198 3.98 15.14 -9.28
C GLN A 198 5.07 15.58 -10.25
N LEU A 199 4.69 15.92 -11.47
CA LEU A 199 5.65 16.44 -12.45
C LEU A 199 6.17 17.82 -12.02
N PRO A 200 7.48 18.09 -12.13
CA PRO A 200 8.08 19.34 -11.66
C PRO A 200 7.48 20.60 -12.31
N ASN A 201 7.10 20.49 -13.58
CA ASN A 201 6.62 21.62 -14.39
C ASN A 201 5.09 21.65 -14.52
N GLU A 202 4.36 20.77 -13.83
CA GLU A 202 2.91 20.70 -13.89
C GLU A 202 2.29 21.49 -12.74
N THR A 203 1.35 22.36 -13.07
CA THR A 203 0.53 23.06 -12.09
C THR A 203 -0.86 22.46 -12.08
N LEU A 204 -1.10 21.55 -11.15
CA LEU A 204 -2.40 20.91 -10.96
C LEU A 204 -3.40 21.93 -10.43
N ARG A 205 -4.66 21.82 -10.87
CA ARG A 205 -5.81 22.61 -10.40
C ARG A 205 -6.93 21.68 -9.97
N VAL A 206 -7.74 22.13 -9.04
CA VAL A 206 -8.95 21.40 -8.65
C VAL A 206 -9.87 21.28 -9.86
N GLY A 207 -10.32 20.05 -10.14
CA GLY A 207 -11.11 19.70 -11.31
C GLY A 207 -10.30 19.14 -12.48
N ASP A 208 -8.98 19.15 -12.43
CA ASP A 208 -8.16 18.58 -13.50
C ASP A 208 -8.31 17.04 -13.53
N HIS A 209 -8.45 16.51 -14.74
CA HIS A 209 -8.44 15.08 -15.01
C HIS A 209 -7.03 14.66 -15.41
N ILE A 210 -6.43 13.79 -14.62
CA ILE A 210 -5.06 13.32 -14.84
C ILE A 210 -4.97 11.81 -14.79
N LYS A 211 -4.02 11.24 -15.52
CA LYS A 211 -3.68 9.81 -15.43
C LYS A 211 -2.53 9.63 -14.46
N VAL A 212 -2.67 8.69 -13.54
CA VAL A 212 -1.65 8.36 -12.55
C VAL A 212 -1.36 6.86 -12.56
N LEU A 213 -0.13 6.51 -12.24
CA LEU A 213 0.29 5.12 -12.08
C LEU A 213 0.14 4.69 -10.63
N ILE A 214 -0.43 3.53 -10.40
CA ILE A 214 -0.38 2.86 -9.10
C ILE A 214 0.96 2.13 -9.01
N THR A 215 1.87 2.63 -8.17
CA THR A 215 3.22 2.06 -8.05
C THR A 215 3.29 0.94 -7.01
N ASP A 216 2.72 1.16 -5.84
CA ASP A 216 2.78 0.22 -4.73
C ASP A 216 1.65 0.42 -3.74
N ILE A 217 1.42 -0.58 -2.88
CA ILE A 217 0.47 -0.51 -1.78
C ILE A 217 1.23 -0.72 -0.48
N ARG A 218 1.28 0.32 0.35
CA ARG A 218 1.97 0.26 1.65
C ARG A 218 0.97 0.00 2.76
N HIS A 219 1.30 -0.96 3.61
CA HIS A 219 0.54 -1.25 4.82
C HIS A 219 1.12 -0.43 5.99
N ASN A 220 0.45 0.67 6.32
CA ASN A 220 0.83 1.52 7.45
C ASN A 220 -0.02 1.20 8.67
N THR A 221 0.44 1.61 9.87
CA THR A 221 -0.31 1.48 11.14
C THR A 221 -1.69 2.16 11.13
N ARG A 222 -1.87 3.17 10.27
CA ARG A 222 -3.15 3.88 10.06
C ARG A 222 -4.03 3.26 8.98
N GLY A 223 -3.58 2.16 8.36
CA GLY A 223 -4.23 1.47 7.25
C GLY A 223 -3.42 1.49 5.97
N PRO A 224 -3.86 0.76 4.94
CA PRO A 224 -3.18 0.70 3.65
C PRO A 224 -3.23 2.05 2.93
N SER A 225 -2.16 2.34 2.24
CA SER A 225 -2.01 3.54 1.43
C SER A 225 -1.56 3.14 0.02
N VAL A 226 -2.37 3.47 -0.97
CA VAL A 226 -2.02 3.29 -2.38
C VAL A 226 -1.06 4.39 -2.79
N MET A 227 0.09 4.01 -3.32
CA MET A 227 1.10 4.95 -3.78
C MET A 227 0.86 5.27 -5.25
N LEU A 228 0.65 6.54 -5.53
CA LEU A 228 0.43 7.07 -6.86
C LEU A 228 1.67 7.82 -7.34
N SER A 229 1.99 7.69 -8.63
CA SER A 229 3.12 8.41 -9.23
C SER A 229 2.81 8.90 -10.63
N ARG A 230 3.29 10.11 -10.95
CA ARG A 230 3.38 10.65 -12.30
C ARG A 230 4.83 10.75 -12.79
N THR A 231 5.80 10.53 -11.89
CA THR A 231 7.24 10.59 -12.19
C THR A 231 7.83 9.24 -12.58
N HIS A 232 7.19 8.13 -12.22
CA HIS A 232 7.72 6.78 -12.46
C HIS A 232 7.81 6.45 -13.96
N PRO A 233 8.92 5.81 -14.45
CA PRO A 233 9.08 5.46 -15.85
C PRO A 233 7.99 4.53 -16.41
N ALA A 234 7.44 3.64 -15.59
CA ALA A 234 6.36 2.74 -15.99
C ALA A 234 5.09 3.48 -16.42
N LEU A 235 4.87 4.75 -15.97
CA LEU A 235 3.77 5.56 -16.47
C LEU A 235 3.85 5.73 -18.00
N ILE A 236 5.04 6.06 -18.51
CA ILE A 236 5.27 6.22 -19.96
C ILE A 236 4.99 4.91 -20.69
N LYS A 237 5.50 3.79 -20.16
CA LYS A 237 5.25 2.45 -20.76
C LYS A 237 3.76 2.19 -20.90
N ARG A 238 3.00 2.38 -19.84
CA ARG A 238 1.54 2.15 -19.84
C ARG A 238 0.77 3.14 -20.72
N LEU A 239 1.22 4.40 -20.83
CA LEU A 239 0.63 5.36 -21.75
C LEU A 239 0.85 4.94 -23.20
N PHE A 240 2.03 4.44 -23.55
CA PHE A 240 2.31 3.90 -24.89
C PHE A 240 1.49 2.64 -25.17
N GLU A 241 1.32 1.73 -24.21
CA GLU A 241 0.47 0.54 -24.34
C GLU A 241 -1.01 0.91 -24.59
N LEU A 242 -1.49 2.00 -23.99
CA LEU A 242 -2.88 2.47 -24.19
C LEU A 242 -3.08 3.15 -25.57
N GLU A 243 -2.06 3.88 -26.06
CA GLU A 243 -2.16 4.68 -27.29
C GLU A 243 -1.82 3.87 -28.55
N ILE A 244 -1.00 2.80 -28.42
CA ILE A 244 -0.40 2.09 -29.51
C ILE A 244 -0.85 0.63 -29.52
N PRO A 245 -1.76 0.24 -30.44
CA PRO A 245 -2.25 -1.14 -30.54
C PRO A 245 -1.12 -2.16 -30.73
N GLU A 246 -0.12 -1.84 -31.55
CA GLU A 246 1.01 -2.72 -31.86
C GLU A 246 1.85 -3.06 -30.61
N ILE A 247 1.84 -2.19 -29.58
CA ILE A 247 2.48 -2.49 -28.29
C ILE A 247 1.55 -3.34 -27.42
N SER A 248 0.26 -3.04 -27.39
CA SER A 248 -0.71 -3.80 -26.61
C SER A 248 -0.88 -5.24 -27.11
N GLU A 249 -0.70 -5.46 -28.41
CA GLU A 249 -0.71 -6.77 -29.07
C GLU A 249 0.63 -7.53 -28.96
N GLY A 250 1.67 -6.87 -28.43
CA GLY A 250 3.00 -7.47 -28.28
C GLY A 250 3.83 -7.56 -29.55
N ILE A 251 3.39 -6.93 -30.66
CA ILE A 251 4.15 -6.84 -31.90
C ILE A 251 5.38 -5.95 -31.72
N VAL A 252 5.19 -4.80 -31.06
CA VAL A 252 6.27 -3.89 -30.68
C VAL A 252 6.47 -3.97 -29.15
N GLU A 253 7.71 -4.15 -28.75
CA GLU A 253 8.07 -4.26 -27.33
C GLU A 253 8.94 -3.07 -26.88
N ILE A 254 8.61 -2.48 -25.74
CA ILE A 254 9.45 -1.49 -25.08
C ILE A 254 10.46 -2.22 -24.19
N LYS A 255 11.73 -2.27 -24.62
CA LYS A 255 12.82 -2.97 -23.92
C LYS A 255 13.35 -2.20 -22.72
N SER A 256 13.51 -0.90 -22.83
CA SER A 256 14.01 -0.06 -21.74
C SER A 256 13.46 1.37 -21.82
N ILE A 257 13.43 2.03 -20.67
CA ILE A 257 12.98 3.42 -20.51
C ILE A 257 13.96 4.15 -19.59
N ALA A 258 14.44 5.30 -20.02
CA ALA A 258 15.17 6.23 -19.18
C ALA A 258 14.43 7.57 -19.16
N ARG A 259 14.03 8.01 -17.97
CA ARG A 259 13.16 9.18 -17.79
C ARG A 259 13.74 10.18 -16.80
N GLU A 260 13.66 11.44 -17.16
CA GLU A 260 13.73 12.59 -16.28
C GLU A 260 12.36 13.30 -16.36
N ALA A 261 11.50 12.99 -15.38
CA ALA A 261 10.10 13.38 -15.36
C ALA A 261 9.90 14.89 -15.55
N GLY A 262 8.95 15.25 -16.42
CA GLY A 262 8.66 16.65 -16.76
C GLY A 262 9.69 17.32 -17.69
N SER A 263 10.74 16.59 -18.12
CA SER A 263 11.78 17.13 -19.00
C SER A 263 11.95 16.28 -20.27
N ARG A 264 12.54 15.10 -20.14
CA ARG A 264 12.84 14.24 -21.30
C ARG A 264 12.82 12.77 -20.94
N THR A 265 12.29 11.96 -21.86
CA THR A 265 12.30 10.50 -21.77
C THR A 265 12.87 9.89 -23.06
N LYS A 266 13.71 8.86 -22.90
CA LYS A 266 14.14 7.99 -23.99
C LYS A 266 13.54 6.62 -23.80
N ILE A 267 12.97 6.05 -24.88
CA ILE A 267 12.43 4.70 -24.90
C ILE A 267 13.11 3.88 -25.99
N ALA A 268 13.51 2.67 -25.66
CA ALA A 268 14.06 1.72 -26.64
C ALA A 268 13.00 0.70 -27.04
N VAL A 269 12.72 0.60 -28.33
CA VAL A 269 11.67 -0.25 -28.89
C VAL A 269 12.25 -1.29 -29.83
N LEU A 270 11.66 -2.48 -29.83
CA LEU A 270 11.98 -3.59 -30.71
C LEU A 270 10.68 -4.11 -31.36
N SER A 271 10.70 -4.43 -32.64
CA SER A 271 9.60 -5.16 -33.25
C SER A 271 9.90 -6.66 -33.27
N ASN A 272 8.93 -7.46 -32.88
CA ASN A 272 8.96 -8.91 -33.03
C ASN A 272 8.55 -9.38 -34.43
N ASP A 273 7.94 -8.48 -35.23
CA ASP A 273 7.58 -8.72 -36.62
C ASP A 273 8.48 -7.87 -37.53
N PRO A 274 9.28 -8.48 -38.42
CA PRO A 274 10.14 -7.76 -39.35
C PRO A 274 9.41 -6.81 -40.31
N ALA A 275 8.11 -7.03 -40.55
CA ALA A 275 7.29 -6.19 -41.43
C ALA A 275 6.83 -4.89 -40.77
N VAL A 276 6.99 -4.75 -39.44
CA VAL A 276 6.51 -3.59 -38.65
C VAL A 276 7.70 -2.74 -38.20
N ASP A 277 7.73 -1.47 -38.62
CA ASP A 277 8.69 -0.49 -38.13
C ASP A 277 8.28 -0.05 -36.69
N PRO A 278 9.06 -0.42 -35.65
CA PRO A 278 8.71 -0.11 -34.29
C PRO A 278 8.72 1.40 -33.99
N ILE A 279 9.58 2.16 -34.66
CA ILE A 279 9.68 3.61 -34.45
C ILE A 279 8.49 4.30 -35.09
N GLY A 280 8.17 3.95 -36.33
CA GLY A 280 7.03 4.50 -37.06
C GLY A 280 5.71 4.21 -36.38
N ALA A 281 5.51 3.00 -35.86
CA ALA A 281 4.33 2.61 -35.05
C ALA A 281 4.16 3.47 -33.81
N CYS A 282 5.25 3.73 -33.08
CA CYS A 282 5.24 4.55 -31.87
C CYS A 282 5.08 6.05 -32.14
N ILE A 283 5.60 6.57 -33.24
CA ILE A 283 5.45 7.98 -33.61
C ILE A 283 4.03 8.24 -34.10
N GLY A 284 3.50 7.35 -34.94
CA GLY A 284 2.20 7.50 -35.57
C GLY A 284 2.16 8.57 -36.67
N PRO A 285 1.03 8.71 -37.39
CA PRO A 285 0.89 9.67 -38.48
C PRO A 285 1.14 11.11 -37.96
N ARG A 286 2.12 11.79 -38.59
CA ARG A 286 2.52 13.16 -38.18
C ARG A 286 2.89 13.34 -36.70
N GLY A 287 3.32 12.24 -36.05
CA GLY A 287 3.68 12.27 -34.64
C GLY A 287 2.51 12.23 -33.66
N SER A 288 1.30 11.94 -34.15
CA SER A 288 0.09 12.02 -33.30
C SER A 288 0.16 11.19 -32.03
N ARG A 289 0.55 9.91 -32.13
CA ARG A 289 0.60 8.99 -30.99
C ARG A 289 1.62 9.44 -29.94
N LYS A 290 2.85 9.73 -30.38
CA LYS A 290 3.90 10.27 -29.50
C LYS A 290 3.48 11.59 -28.83
N ASN A 291 2.85 12.49 -29.58
CA ASN A 291 2.43 13.78 -29.04
C ASN A 291 1.24 13.66 -28.07
N SER A 292 0.34 12.68 -28.27
CA SER A 292 -0.72 12.35 -27.33
C SER A 292 -0.14 11.96 -25.97
N VAL A 293 0.83 11.03 -25.97
CA VAL A 293 1.52 10.63 -24.73
C VAL A 293 2.30 11.82 -24.12
N ALA A 294 3.01 12.59 -24.94
CA ALA A 294 3.78 13.74 -24.44
C ALA A 294 2.90 14.79 -23.76
N SER A 295 1.72 15.09 -24.34
CA SER A 295 0.77 16.06 -23.74
C SER A 295 0.20 15.59 -22.41
N GLU A 296 -0.04 14.28 -22.24
CA GLU A 296 -0.50 13.71 -20.97
C GLU A 296 0.50 13.90 -19.81
N VAL A 297 1.80 13.97 -20.15
CA VAL A 297 2.87 14.15 -19.16
C VAL A 297 3.46 15.58 -19.14
N GLY A 298 2.63 16.57 -19.46
CA GLY A 298 3.01 17.98 -19.36
C GLY A 298 3.97 18.46 -20.44
N GLY A 299 3.95 17.86 -21.63
CA GLY A 299 4.80 18.26 -22.77
C GLY A 299 6.24 17.74 -22.70
N GLU A 300 6.49 16.67 -21.95
CA GLU A 300 7.77 16.00 -21.84
C GLU A 300 8.29 15.56 -23.21
N LYS A 301 9.57 15.81 -23.52
CA LYS A 301 10.18 15.38 -24.78
C LYS A 301 10.43 13.89 -24.77
N ILE A 302 9.88 13.17 -25.75
CA ILE A 302 10.02 11.72 -25.85
C ILE A 302 10.84 11.37 -27.07
N ASP A 303 11.98 10.70 -26.87
CA ASP A 303 12.83 10.16 -27.94
C ASP A 303 12.59 8.65 -28.04
N ILE A 304 12.24 8.19 -29.25
CA ILE A 304 12.00 6.79 -29.56
C ILE A 304 13.22 6.26 -30.30
N ILE A 305 13.84 5.21 -29.79
CA ILE A 305 15.14 4.70 -30.20
C ILE A 305 14.99 3.22 -30.52
N PRO A 306 15.58 2.72 -31.62
CA PRO A 306 15.60 1.30 -31.91
C PRO A 306 16.46 0.57 -30.87
N TYR A 307 15.95 -0.50 -30.31
CA TYR A 307 16.76 -1.41 -29.53
C TYR A 307 17.69 -2.19 -30.42
N LYS A 308 18.95 -2.35 -30.02
CA LYS A 308 19.96 -3.14 -30.72
C LYS A 308 20.61 -4.10 -29.73
N GLU A 309 20.93 -5.31 -30.21
CA GLU A 309 21.63 -6.31 -29.40
C GLU A 309 23.12 -5.97 -29.23
N ASP A 310 23.74 -5.40 -30.30
CA ASP A 310 25.10 -4.91 -30.19
C ASP A 310 25.17 -3.65 -29.33
N PRO A 311 25.98 -3.66 -28.23
CA PRO A 311 26.10 -2.54 -27.36
C PRO A 311 26.59 -1.26 -28.00
N ALA A 312 27.48 -1.36 -29.03
CA ALA A 312 28.02 -0.19 -29.70
C ALA A 312 26.96 0.49 -30.57
N GLU A 313 26.18 -0.29 -31.31
CA GLU A 313 25.08 0.24 -32.11
C GLU A 313 23.98 0.81 -31.20
N TYR A 314 23.69 0.15 -30.06
CA TYR A 314 22.67 0.60 -29.14
C TYR A 314 23.04 1.92 -28.44
N ILE A 315 24.30 2.07 -28.00
CA ILE A 315 24.82 3.33 -27.42
C ILE A 315 24.78 4.44 -28.49
N SER A 316 25.21 4.16 -29.73
CA SER A 316 25.13 5.12 -30.82
C SER A 316 23.70 5.61 -31.04
N ALA A 317 22.75 4.70 -31.15
CA ALA A 317 21.33 5.04 -31.29
C ALA A 317 20.79 5.82 -30.08
N ALA A 318 21.19 5.46 -28.85
CA ALA A 318 20.74 6.09 -27.61
C ALA A 318 21.21 7.55 -27.47
N LEU A 319 22.31 7.93 -28.10
CA LEU A 319 22.83 9.31 -28.10
C LEU A 319 22.12 10.23 -29.11
N ALA A 320 21.22 9.69 -29.92
CA ALA A 320 20.41 10.54 -30.82
C ALA A 320 19.81 11.75 -30.04
N PRO A 321 19.76 12.96 -30.65
CA PRO A 321 19.97 13.27 -32.05
C PRO A 321 21.43 13.51 -32.46
N ALA A 322 22.43 13.33 -31.61
CA ALA A 322 23.82 13.48 -31.95
C ALA A 322 24.29 12.32 -32.86
N THR A 323 25.16 12.65 -33.83
CA THR A 323 25.78 11.64 -34.70
C THR A 323 27.07 11.16 -34.06
N VAL A 324 27.19 9.84 -33.88
CA VAL A 324 28.35 9.18 -33.31
C VAL A 324 29.27 8.71 -34.46
N LEU A 325 30.58 8.97 -34.29
CA LEU A 325 31.61 8.53 -35.25
C LEU A 325 32.07 7.09 -34.95
N SER A 326 32.42 6.81 -33.72
CA SER A 326 32.78 5.46 -33.26
C SER A 326 32.41 5.21 -31.81
N VAL A 327 32.26 3.93 -31.47
CA VAL A 327 32.04 3.46 -30.12
C VAL A 327 33.03 2.35 -29.84
N GLU A 328 33.85 2.54 -28.81
CA GLU A 328 34.92 1.62 -28.44
C GLU A 328 34.71 1.10 -27.02
N LYS A 329 34.83 -0.21 -26.83
CA LYS A 329 34.80 -0.81 -25.50
C LYS A 329 36.11 -0.49 -24.76
N LEU A 330 36.01 0.01 -23.55
CA LEU A 330 37.19 0.26 -22.73
C LEU A 330 37.73 -1.04 -22.12
N PRO A 331 39.08 -1.24 -22.08
CA PRO A 331 39.64 -2.50 -21.60
C PRO A 331 39.42 -2.73 -20.10
N ASP A 332 39.21 -1.68 -19.33
CA ASP A 332 39.10 -1.74 -17.87
C ASP A 332 37.76 -2.29 -17.35
N SER A 333 36.74 -2.38 -18.21
CA SER A 333 35.41 -2.80 -17.79
C SER A 333 34.52 -3.24 -18.97
N ASP A 334 33.85 -4.37 -18.79
CA ASP A 334 32.88 -4.88 -19.78
C ASP A 334 31.65 -3.97 -19.97
N ARG A 335 31.44 -3.01 -19.07
CA ARG A 335 30.30 -2.09 -19.08
C ARG A 335 30.64 -0.64 -19.36
N SER A 336 31.88 -0.36 -19.78
CA SER A 336 32.33 1.00 -20.07
C SER A 336 32.73 1.17 -21.52
N PHE A 337 32.16 2.18 -22.16
CA PHE A 337 32.38 2.49 -23.58
C PHE A 337 32.82 3.94 -23.74
N ARG A 338 33.79 4.15 -24.65
CA ARG A 338 34.16 5.47 -25.14
C ARG A 338 33.44 5.75 -26.44
N VAL A 339 32.82 6.90 -26.53
CA VAL A 339 32.10 7.35 -27.72
C VAL A 339 32.78 8.57 -28.27
N ILE A 340 33.11 8.51 -29.55
CA ILE A 340 33.74 9.60 -30.28
C ILE A 340 32.67 10.27 -31.16
N VAL A 341 32.60 11.57 -31.00
CA VAL A 341 31.70 12.41 -31.80
C VAL A 341 32.48 13.55 -32.43
N ALA A 342 31.97 14.11 -33.52
CA ALA A 342 32.55 15.32 -34.10
C ALA A 342 32.43 16.48 -33.07
N ASP A 343 33.39 17.39 -33.05
CA ASP A 343 33.45 18.45 -32.06
C ASP A 343 32.19 19.34 -32.04
N ASP A 344 31.60 19.58 -33.20
CA ASP A 344 30.34 20.31 -33.37
C ASP A 344 29.13 19.57 -32.76
N GLN A 345 29.21 18.24 -32.65
CA GLN A 345 28.19 17.37 -32.06
C GLN A 345 28.38 17.11 -30.58
N LEU A 346 29.54 17.46 -30.01
CA LEU A 346 29.89 17.15 -28.61
C LEU A 346 28.87 17.73 -27.61
N SER A 347 28.50 19.00 -27.78
CA SER A 347 27.50 19.66 -26.95
C SER A 347 26.13 19.01 -27.06
N LEU A 348 25.77 18.52 -28.24
CA LEU A 348 24.49 17.83 -28.50
C LEU A 348 24.50 16.42 -27.89
N ALA A 349 25.61 15.70 -28.01
CA ALA A 349 25.79 14.36 -27.44
C ALA A 349 25.73 14.37 -25.90
N ILE A 350 26.34 15.37 -25.29
CA ILE A 350 26.27 15.58 -23.83
C ILE A 350 24.89 16.06 -23.44
N GLY A 351 24.35 17.04 -24.18
CA GLY A 351 23.09 17.70 -23.89
C GLY A 351 23.20 18.72 -22.74
N ARG A 352 22.11 19.46 -22.54
CA ARG A 352 22.04 20.46 -21.45
C ARG A 352 22.23 19.76 -20.10
N GLU A 353 23.18 20.24 -19.29
CA GLU A 353 23.50 19.67 -17.96
C GLU A 353 23.81 18.16 -18.00
N GLY A 354 24.31 17.64 -19.16
CA GLY A 354 24.59 16.23 -19.32
C GLY A 354 23.36 15.32 -19.46
N GLN A 355 22.19 15.88 -19.71
CA GLN A 355 20.93 15.13 -19.76
C GLN A 355 20.92 14.04 -20.81
N ASN A 356 21.38 14.33 -22.05
CA ASN A 356 21.34 13.33 -23.11
C ASN A 356 22.28 12.14 -22.82
N ALA A 357 23.51 12.41 -22.36
CA ALA A 357 24.47 11.38 -21.96
C ALA A 357 23.95 10.55 -20.77
N ARG A 358 23.39 11.21 -19.75
CA ARG A 358 22.85 10.54 -18.56
C ARG A 358 21.63 9.65 -18.90
N LEU A 359 20.72 10.11 -19.75
CA LEU A 359 19.59 9.31 -20.22
C LEU A 359 20.05 8.14 -21.08
N ALA A 360 21.02 8.35 -21.98
CA ALA A 360 21.58 7.27 -22.79
C ALA A 360 22.24 6.19 -21.91
N ALA A 361 23.04 6.59 -20.91
CA ALA A 361 23.65 5.66 -19.97
C ALA A 361 22.62 4.86 -19.18
N LYS A 362 21.54 5.52 -18.68
CA LYS A 362 20.44 4.83 -17.97
C LYS A 362 19.65 3.90 -18.89
N LEU A 363 19.43 4.28 -20.15
CA LEU A 363 18.67 3.50 -21.11
C LEU A 363 19.41 2.21 -21.49
N THR A 364 20.69 2.32 -21.77
CA THR A 364 21.55 1.22 -22.24
C THR A 364 22.10 0.36 -21.09
N GLY A 365 22.19 0.92 -19.86
CA GLY A 365 22.81 0.28 -18.72
C GLY A 365 24.34 0.28 -18.78
N PHE A 366 24.95 1.03 -19.72
CA PHE A 366 26.40 1.15 -19.88
C PHE A 366 26.92 2.51 -19.39
N LYS A 367 28.17 2.53 -18.95
CA LYS A 367 28.89 3.75 -18.67
C LYS A 367 29.45 4.31 -19.97
N ILE A 368 29.11 5.54 -20.30
CA ILE A 368 29.44 6.19 -21.57
C ILE A 368 30.37 7.37 -21.29
N ASP A 369 31.59 7.34 -21.89
CA ASP A 369 32.55 8.41 -21.90
C ASP A 369 32.56 9.08 -23.29
N ILE A 370 32.10 10.33 -23.38
CA ILE A 370 31.93 11.02 -24.67
C ILE A 370 33.11 11.98 -24.87
N LYS A 371 33.81 11.81 -26.02
CA LYS A 371 34.93 12.67 -26.41
C LYS A 371 34.75 13.23 -27.82
N GLY A 372 35.26 14.43 -28.01
CA GLY A 372 35.37 15.03 -29.35
C GLY A 372 36.54 14.44 -30.14
N ASP A 373 36.43 14.41 -31.48
CA ASP A 373 37.44 13.88 -32.38
C ASP A 373 38.83 14.60 -32.23
N ARG A 374 38.84 15.90 -32.01
CA ARG A 374 40.12 16.64 -31.81
C ARG A 374 40.83 16.31 -30.51
N SER A 375 40.12 15.92 -29.48
CA SER A 375 40.75 15.58 -28.19
C SER A 375 41.63 14.33 -28.30
N LEU A 376 41.27 13.41 -29.17
CA LEU A 376 42.07 12.20 -29.45
C LEU A 376 43.31 12.49 -30.26
N ARG A 377 43.24 13.42 -31.22
CA ARG A 377 44.40 13.83 -32.01
C ARG A 377 45.47 14.58 -31.18
N GLY A 378 45.04 15.26 -30.10
CA GLY A 378 45.92 15.92 -29.14
C GLY A 378 46.63 14.91 -28.23
N ASP A 379 45.97 13.87 -27.82
CA ASP A 379 46.54 12.81 -26.94
C ASP A 379 47.53 11.91 -27.71
N GLU A 380 47.32 11.67 -29.01
CA GLU A 380 48.29 10.93 -29.86
C GLU A 380 49.57 11.73 -30.14
N GLN A 381 49.47 13.05 -30.28
CA GLN A 381 50.65 13.92 -30.46
C GLN A 381 51.49 14.05 -29.21
N THR A 382 50.92 14.00 -28.00
CA THR A 382 51.63 14.02 -26.73
C THR A 382 52.24 12.65 -26.41
N ALA A 383 51.66 11.55 -26.81
CA ALA A 383 52.21 10.20 -26.67
C ALA A 383 53.37 9.90 -27.66
N GLY A 384 53.34 10.49 -28.87
CA GLY A 384 54.43 10.37 -29.83
C GLY A 384 55.67 11.20 -29.53
N ALA A 385 55.50 12.35 -28.87
CA ALA A 385 56.61 13.24 -28.52
C ALA A 385 57.47 12.73 -27.33
N GLY A 386 56.94 11.80 -26.51
CA GLY A 386 57.67 11.19 -25.41
C GLY A 386 58.52 9.96 -25.77
N ALA A 387 58.44 9.47 -27.01
CA ALA A 387 59.15 8.27 -27.48
C ALA A 387 60.46 8.59 -28.28
N GLU A 388 60.64 9.82 -28.70
CA GLU A 388 61.86 10.23 -29.45
C GLU A 388 63.00 10.73 -28.58
N ASP A 389 62.74 11.12 -27.31
CA ASP A 389 63.78 11.60 -26.40
C ASP A 389 64.48 10.53 -25.51
N ALA A 390 64.18 9.24 -25.77
CA ALA A 390 64.81 8.12 -25.02
C ALA A 390 65.81 7.32 -25.86
N ALA A 391 66.27 7.84 -27.02
CA ALA A 391 67.20 7.18 -27.92
C ALA A 391 68.40 8.08 -28.34
N GLU A 392 68.93 8.90 -27.40
CA GLU A 392 70.30 9.45 -27.50
C GLU A 392 71.14 9.18 -26.21
#